data_a203cbd40a75c855685bb181c23a4de9
#
_entry.id   a203cbd40a75c855685bb181c23a4de9
#
_cell.length_a   1.000
_cell.length_b   1.000
_cell.length_c   1.000
_cell.angle_alpha   90.00
_cell.angle_beta   90.00
_cell.angle_gamma   90.00
#
_symmetry.space_group_name_H-M   'P 1'
#
loop_
_entity.id
_entity.type
_entity.pdbx_description
1 polymer ?
#
loop_
_entity_poly.entity_id
_entity_poly.type
_entity_poly.pdbx_seq_one_letter_code
_entity_poly.pdbx_strand_id
1 'polypeptide(L)'
;MAPGDLTGILLVGGASRRFGSPKALAELDGETLAARAWRTLGKVCSERLALGKRHDGLVLPFEVLDDKSEVRAPIAGLVAGLRASSNDVCIVLPVDVPFIRASHLRALATACADAAVPQTGPLPGAYRRSALPVLERRFASRELALRDALTDLDASVVDLEASALVNVNEPAELERLQTRIVPFEPVHEAGFRTLVSETLREFGFEPDPEIDPDLADPAGAYESLWVAVADGEVVGSVALRELTRAERQLKRMYLRPDQRGRGLGRRLLETALEHARADGISVISLDTSERMEAARSLYEAYGFRRVAGSAPRQGQDRLLYELEL
;
A
#
# COMPACT_ATOMS: atom_id res chain seq x y z
N MET A 1 -10.39 8.08 -20.45
CA MET A 1 -9.43 9.17 -20.16
C MET A 1 -8.02 8.58 -20.17
N ALA A 2 -7.09 9.24 -20.86
CA ALA A 2 -5.67 8.86 -20.78
C ALA A 2 -5.14 9.11 -19.36
N PRO A 3 -4.11 8.38 -18.87
CA PRO A 3 -3.53 8.57 -17.53
C PRO A 3 -2.91 9.95 -17.28
N GLY A 4 -3.03 10.92 -18.21
CA GLY A 4 -2.34 12.20 -18.20
C GLY A 4 -3.17 13.43 -17.79
N ASP A 5 -4.49 13.30 -17.61
CA ASP A 5 -5.39 14.46 -17.50
C ASP A 5 -6.02 14.63 -16.10
N LEU A 6 -5.31 14.23 -15.04
CA LEU A 6 -5.78 14.31 -13.66
C LEU A 6 -4.81 15.09 -12.77
N THR A 7 -5.36 15.91 -11.88
CA THR A 7 -4.61 16.51 -10.77
C THR A 7 -4.89 15.78 -9.46
N GLY A 8 -3.86 15.37 -8.75
CA GLY A 8 -3.96 14.85 -7.39
C GLY A 8 -3.84 15.98 -6.37
N ILE A 9 -4.83 16.15 -5.53
CA ILE A 9 -4.83 17.10 -4.41
C ILE A 9 -4.67 16.31 -3.12
N LEU A 10 -3.51 16.41 -2.47
CA LEU A 10 -3.25 15.82 -1.17
C LEU A 10 -3.58 16.83 -0.07
N LEU A 11 -4.51 16.49 0.81
CA LEU A 11 -4.83 17.31 1.98
C LEU A 11 -3.95 16.87 3.15
N VAL A 12 -2.89 17.65 3.43
CA VAL A 12 -1.93 17.37 4.54
C VAL A 12 -2.25 18.15 5.81
N GLY A 13 -3.10 19.17 5.73
CA GLY A 13 -3.55 19.99 6.86
C GLY A 13 -4.71 19.34 7.60
N GLY A 14 -4.70 19.47 8.92
CA GLY A 14 -5.79 19.01 9.78
C GLY A 14 -5.46 19.27 11.24
N ALA A 15 -6.49 19.38 12.10
CA ALA A 15 -6.29 19.74 13.50
C ALA A 15 -5.57 18.67 14.34
N SER A 16 -5.34 17.46 13.81
CA SER A 16 -4.66 16.29 14.42
C SER A 16 -4.66 16.21 15.96
N ARG A 17 -5.71 16.78 16.61
CA ARG A 17 -5.76 17.01 18.06
C ARG A 17 -5.62 15.74 18.88
N ARG A 18 -6.14 14.62 18.36
CA ARG A 18 -6.08 13.32 19.03
C ARG A 18 -4.77 12.58 18.73
N PHE A 19 -4.06 12.98 17.71
CA PHE A 19 -2.83 12.34 17.26
C PHE A 19 -1.58 12.83 18.04
N GLY A 20 -1.66 14.01 18.67
CA GLY A 20 -0.55 14.60 19.43
C GLY A 20 0.60 15.15 18.57
N SER A 21 0.65 14.78 17.29
CA SER A 21 1.61 15.24 16.28
C SER A 21 0.91 15.37 14.93
N PRO A 22 1.52 16.05 13.93
CA PRO A 22 0.93 16.12 12.59
C PRO A 22 0.73 14.73 11.99
N LYS A 23 -0.53 14.33 11.76
CA LYS A 23 -0.88 13.01 11.20
C LYS A 23 -0.15 12.72 9.88
N ALA A 24 0.13 13.74 9.08
CA ALA A 24 0.86 13.63 7.82
C ALA A 24 2.27 12.99 7.98
N LEU A 25 2.91 13.19 9.15
CA LEU A 25 4.24 12.67 9.46
C LEU A 25 4.20 11.32 10.19
N ALA A 26 3.03 10.84 10.57
CA ALA A 26 2.91 9.54 11.22
C ALA A 26 3.26 8.42 10.22
N GLU A 27 3.97 7.40 10.71
CA GLU A 27 4.50 6.33 9.88
C GLU A 27 3.67 5.05 9.97
N LEU A 28 3.40 4.46 8.83
CA LEU A 28 2.83 3.14 8.68
C LEU A 28 3.79 2.29 7.83
N ASP A 29 4.32 1.22 8.42
CA ASP A 29 5.29 0.32 7.76
C ASP A 29 6.54 1.05 7.21
N GLY A 30 7.07 2.03 7.97
CA GLY A 30 8.28 2.79 7.62
C GLY A 30 8.07 3.88 6.56
N GLU A 31 6.83 4.18 6.17
CA GLU A 31 6.51 5.26 5.24
C GLU A 31 5.51 6.22 5.88
N THR A 32 5.77 7.55 5.81
CA THR A 32 4.81 8.53 6.35
C THR A 32 3.48 8.47 5.60
N LEU A 33 2.37 8.75 6.30
CA LEU A 33 1.04 8.75 5.68
C LEU A 33 0.97 9.72 4.50
N ALA A 34 1.64 10.89 4.59
CA ALA A 34 1.71 11.84 3.49
C ALA A 34 2.50 11.31 2.29
N ALA A 35 3.67 10.68 2.50
CA ALA A 35 4.48 10.11 1.43
C ALA A 35 3.74 8.96 0.71
N ARG A 36 3.07 8.09 1.48
CA ARG A 36 2.23 7.01 0.97
C ARG A 36 1.10 7.52 0.06
N ALA A 37 0.36 8.52 0.53
CA ALA A 37 -0.72 9.13 -0.24
C ALA A 37 -0.19 9.85 -1.50
N TRP A 38 0.92 10.58 -1.39
CA TRP A 38 1.60 11.24 -2.50
C TRP A 38 2.05 10.27 -3.58
N ARG A 39 2.66 9.16 -3.20
CA ARG A 39 3.07 8.08 -4.10
C ARG A 39 1.86 7.45 -4.79
N THR A 40 0.75 7.25 -4.07
CA THR A 40 -0.47 6.66 -4.63
C THR A 40 -1.10 7.59 -5.67
N LEU A 41 -1.18 8.91 -5.41
CA LEU A 41 -1.61 9.91 -6.38
C LEU A 41 -0.72 9.90 -7.64
N GLY A 42 0.59 9.78 -7.49
CA GLY A 42 1.54 9.75 -8.62
C GLY A 42 1.38 8.55 -9.57
N LYS A 43 0.65 7.51 -9.18
CA LYS A 43 0.31 6.37 -10.07
C LYS A 43 -0.89 6.65 -10.97
N VAL A 44 -1.59 7.77 -10.76
CA VAL A 44 -2.86 8.09 -11.44
C VAL A 44 -2.84 9.48 -12.05
N CYS A 45 -2.21 10.45 -11.38
CA CYS A 45 -2.26 11.86 -11.73
C CYS A 45 -0.94 12.33 -12.34
N SER A 46 -1.02 13.16 -13.39
CA SER A 46 0.14 13.82 -14.01
C SER A 46 0.62 15.05 -13.21
N GLU A 47 -0.30 15.72 -12.54
CA GLU A 47 -0.04 16.85 -11.65
C GLU A 47 -0.39 16.45 -10.22
N ARG A 48 0.38 16.93 -9.24
CA ARG A 48 0.09 16.72 -7.82
C ARG A 48 0.32 18.00 -7.03
N LEU A 49 -0.63 18.34 -6.18
CA LEU A 49 -0.61 19.50 -5.29
C LEU A 49 -0.82 19.02 -3.86
N ALA A 50 0.05 19.39 -2.93
CA ALA A 50 -0.18 19.16 -1.51
C ALA A 50 -0.67 20.47 -0.87
N LEU A 51 -1.81 20.45 -0.21
CA LEU A 51 -2.47 21.60 0.39
C LEU A 51 -2.46 21.49 1.91
N GLY A 52 -2.00 22.53 2.58
CA GLY A 52 -1.95 22.61 4.03
C GLY A 52 -1.89 24.05 4.52
N LYS A 53 -1.51 24.23 5.80
CA LYS A 53 -1.29 25.52 6.40
C LYS A 53 0.21 25.79 6.46
N ARG A 54 0.64 26.98 6.02
CA ARG A 54 2.05 27.38 6.03
C ARG A 54 2.71 27.26 7.41
N HIS A 55 1.95 27.52 8.47
CA HIS A 55 2.44 27.50 9.85
C HIS A 55 2.36 26.13 10.52
N ASP A 56 1.89 25.08 9.83
CA ASP A 56 1.95 23.71 10.38
C ASP A 56 3.38 23.15 10.39
N GLY A 57 4.35 23.80 9.73
CA GLY A 57 5.78 23.44 9.79
C GLY A 57 6.09 22.03 9.29
N LEU A 58 5.29 21.48 8.37
CA LEU A 58 5.46 20.12 7.86
C LEU A 58 6.70 20.05 6.99
N VAL A 59 7.65 19.19 7.36
CA VAL A 59 8.80 18.84 6.53
C VAL A 59 8.46 17.55 5.78
N LEU A 60 8.12 17.67 4.50
CA LEU A 60 7.74 16.57 3.61
C LEU A 60 8.67 16.56 2.39
N PRO A 61 8.84 15.40 1.69
CA PRO A 61 9.70 15.30 0.51
C PRO A 61 9.11 15.95 -0.75
N PHE A 62 8.09 16.81 -0.59
CA PHE A 62 7.42 17.58 -1.63
C PHE A 62 6.91 18.90 -1.05
N GLU A 63 6.70 19.88 -1.92
CA GLU A 63 6.22 21.20 -1.52
C GLU A 63 4.76 21.15 -1.03
N VAL A 64 4.47 21.88 0.07
CA VAL A 64 3.12 22.06 0.59
C VAL A 64 2.70 23.50 0.29
N LEU A 65 1.67 23.64 -0.52
CA LEU A 65 1.07 24.92 -0.85
C LEU A 65 0.13 25.38 0.28
N ASP A 66 0.20 26.66 0.61
CA ASP A 66 -0.71 27.27 1.57
C ASP A 66 -2.12 27.42 0.96
N ASP A 67 -3.13 26.91 1.63
CA ASP A 67 -4.52 27.07 1.21
C ASP A 67 -5.07 28.49 1.44
N LYS A 68 -4.25 29.39 1.98
CA LYS A 68 -4.53 30.82 2.24
C LYS A 68 -5.81 31.08 3.05
N SER A 69 -6.15 30.15 3.93
CA SER A 69 -7.33 30.26 4.80
C SER A 69 -6.98 29.98 6.24
N GLU A 70 -7.58 30.69 7.18
CA GLU A 70 -7.51 30.38 8.61
C GLU A 70 -8.45 29.23 9.00
N VAL A 71 -9.36 28.86 8.10
CA VAL A 71 -10.35 27.79 8.34
C VAL A 71 -9.66 26.42 8.22
N ARG A 72 -9.75 25.62 9.28
CA ARG A 72 -9.26 24.24 9.30
C ARG A 72 -10.38 23.26 8.95
N ALA A 73 -10.76 23.24 7.68
CA ALA A 73 -11.75 22.30 7.15
C ALA A 73 -11.31 21.80 5.76
N PRO A 74 -11.65 20.57 5.37
CA PRO A 74 -11.25 19.97 4.09
C PRO A 74 -11.67 20.82 2.88
N ILE A 75 -12.80 21.52 2.95
CA ILE A 75 -13.29 22.40 1.87
C ILE A 75 -12.30 23.53 1.53
N ALA A 76 -11.54 24.04 2.49
CA ALA A 76 -10.55 25.08 2.23
C ALA A 76 -9.43 24.58 1.31
N GLY A 77 -8.85 23.43 1.64
CA GLY A 77 -7.84 22.78 0.79
C GLY A 77 -8.38 22.33 -0.56
N LEU A 78 -9.64 21.84 -0.61
CA LEU A 78 -10.30 21.47 -1.84
C LEU A 78 -10.47 22.67 -2.79
N VAL A 79 -11.01 23.78 -2.30
CA VAL A 79 -11.19 25.02 -3.08
C VAL A 79 -9.83 25.53 -3.58
N ALA A 80 -8.83 25.59 -2.70
CA ALA A 80 -7.49 26.04 -3.07
C ALA A 80 -6.86 25.13 -4.13
N GLY A 81 -7.00 23.82 -3.99
CA GLY A 81 -6.49 22.83 -4.93
C GLY A 81 -7.18 22.91 -6.30
N LEU A 82 -8.50 22.99 -6.34
CA LEU A 82 -9.25 23.14 -7.60
C LEU A 82 -8.89 24.45 -8.34
N ARG A 83 -8.61 25.54 -7.62
CA ARG A 83 -8.15 26.80 -8.23
C ARG A 83 -6.76 26.67 -8.84
N ALA A 84 -5.86 25.94 -8.16
CA ALA A 84 -4.46 25.80 -8.57
C ALA A 84 -4.26 24.72 -9.65
N SER A 85 -5.21 23.82 -9.81
CA SER A 85 -5.13 22.69 -10.73
C SER A 85 -5.09 23.12 -12.19
N SER A 86 -4.25 22.47 -13.01
CA SER A 86 -4.24 22.62 -14.47
C SER A 86 -5.27 21.74 -15.17
N ASN A 87 -5.71 20.66 -14.53
CA ASN A 87 -6.64 19.68 -15.11
C ASN A 87 -8.09 19.91 -14.63
N ASP A 88 -9.05 19.43 -15.41
CA ASP A 88 -10.47 19.59 -15.12
C ASP A 88 -10.93 18.65 -13.98
N VAL A 89 -10.40 17.45 -13.92
CA VAL A 89 -10.74 16.47 -12.88
C VAL A 89 -9.61 16.35 -11.86
N CYS A 90 -9.96 16.55 -10.59
CA CYS A 90 -9.05 16.49 -9.46
C CYS A 90 -9.40 15.32 -8.54
N ILE A 91 -8.42 14.47 -8.23
CA ILE A 91 -8.53 13.46 -7.19
C ILE A 91 -8.11 14.10 -5.86
N VAL A 92 -8.99 14.10 -4.88
CA VAL A 92 -8.73 14.67 -3.56
C VAL A 92 -8.54 13.54 -2.56
N LEU A 93 -7.36 13.50 -1.95
CA LEU A 93 -6.96 12.44 -1.04
C LEU A 93 -6.51 13.05 0.29
N PRO A 94 -7.16 12.72 1.42
CA PRO A 94 -6.65 13.03 2.75
C PRO A 94 -5.58 12.01 3.15
N VAL A 95 -4.69 12.38 4.07
CA VAL A 95 -3.60 11.51 4.54
C VAL A 95 -4.06 10.33 5.40
N ASP A 96 -5.29 10.35 5.89
CA ASP A 96 -5.79 9.41 6.89
C ASP A 96 -6.48 8.15 6.33
N VAL A 97 -6.44 7.93 5.02
CA VAL A 97 -6.90 6.69 4.35
C VAL A 97 -5.72 5.95 3.71
N PRO A 98 -4.85 5.31 4.51
CA PRO A 98 -3.57 4.80 4.04
C PRO A 98 -3.66 3.61 3.08
N PHE A 99 -4.81 2.96 2.98
CA PHE A 99 -4.99 1.74 2.17
C PHE A 99 -5.66 1.98 0.82
N ILE A 100 -5.97 3.24 0.49
CA ILE A 100 -6.50 3.59 -0.83
C ILE A 100 -5.49 3.22 -1.94
N ARG A 101 -5.96 2.62 -3.03
CA ARG A 101 -5.13 2.18 -4.15
C ARG A 101 -5.39 3.01 -5.39
N ALA A 102 -4.48 2.96 -6.35
CA ALA A 102 -4.62 3.62 -7.65
C ALA A 102 -5.89 3.19 -8.42
N SER A 103 -6.31 1.93 -8.29
CA SER A 103 -7.57 1.43 -8.88
C SER A 103 -8.80 2.15 -8.34
N HIS A 104 -8.86 2.37 -7.03
CA HIS A 104 -9.96 3.09 -6.37
C HIS A 104 -10.01 4.56 -6.84
N LEU A 105 -8.85 5.22 -6.93
CA LEU A 105 -8.77 6.60 -7.41
C LEU A 105 -9.20 6.72 -8.89
N ARG A 106 -8.84 5.74 -9.73
CA ARG A 106 -9.31 5.69 -11.13
C ARG A 106 -10.82 5.48 -11.21
N ALA A 107 -11.40 4.61 -10.35
CA ALA A 107 -12.84 4.40 -10.32
C ALA A 107 -13.59 5.69 -9.98
N LEU A 108 -13.12 6.44 -8.96
CA LEU A 108 -13.67 7.76 -8.61
C LEU A 108 -13.54 8.75 -9.78
N ALA A 109 -12.37 8.84 -10.42
CA ALA A 109 -12.16 9.74 -11.56
C ALA A 109 -13.08 9.41 -12.74
N THR A 110 -13.30 8.13 -13.02
CA THR A 110 -14.16 7.68 -14.13
C THR A 110 -15.64 8.00 -13.88
N ALA A 111 -16.10 7.93 -12.65
CA ALA A 111 -17.48 8.20 -12.26
C ALA A 111 -17.77 9.69 -12.01
N CYS A 112 -16.77 10.58 -12.11
CA CYS A 112 -16.88 11.99 -11.76
C CYS A 112 -17.70 12.77 -12.80
N ALA A 113 -18.93 13.17 -12.43
CA ALA A 113 -19.70 14.24 -13.08
C ALA A 113 -19.19 15.60 -12.53
N ASP A 114 -19.87 16.20 -11.53
CA ASP A 114 -19.27 17.30 -10.74
C ASP A 114 -18.42 16.75 -9.60
N ALA A 115 -18.87 15.66 -8.99
CA ALA A 115 -18.12 14.92 -7.98
C ALA A 115 -18.35 13.41 -8.09
N ALA A 116 -17.39 12.61 -7.57
CA ALA A 116 -17.59 11.20 -7.29
C ALA A 116 -16.92 10.86 -5.95
N VAL A 117 -17.66 10.19 -5.07
CA VAL A 117 -17.23 9.93 -3.69
C VAL A 117 -17.54 8.49 -3.29
N PRO A 118 -16.83 7.89 -2.34
CA PRO A 118 -17.18 6.59 -1.83
C PRO A 118 -18.43 6.65 -0.95
N GLN A 119 -19.02 5.50 -0.69
CA GLN A 119 -20.20 5.33 0.16
C GLN A 119 -20.01 5.86 1.60
N THR A 120 -18.79 6.05 2.07
CA THR A 120 -18.49 6.50 3.43
C THR A 120 -18.48 8.02 3.59
N GLY A 121 -18.39 8.79 2.50
CA GLY A 121 -18.39 10.25 2.61
C GLY A 121 -17.63 10.97 1.49
N PRO A 122 -17.43 12.28 1.64
CA PRO A 122 -16.93 13.14 0.56
C PRO A 122 -15.44 12.92 0.23
N LEU A 123 -14.69 12.24 1.08
CA LEU A 123 -13.26 11.99 0.88
C LEU A 123 -12.88 10.55 1.24
N PRO A 124 -11.93 9.95 0.50
CA PRO A 124 -11.30 10.45 -0.73
C PRO A 124 -12.35 10.68 -1.83
N GLY A 125 -12.10 11.56 -2.79
CA GLY A 125 -13.09 11.86 -3.84
C GLY A 125 -12.46 12.38 -5.13
N ALA A 126 -13.22 12.35 -6.21
CA ALA A 126 -12.92 13.07 -7.43
C ALA A 126 -13.87 14.27 -7.55
N TYR A 127 -13.34 15.42 -7.94
CA TYR A 127 -14.09 16.65 -8.11
C TYR A 127 -13.69 17.32 -9.42
N ARG A 128 -14.68 17.77 -10.17
CA ARG A 128 -14.46 18.53 -11.40
C ARG A 128 -14.39 20.02 -11.10
N ARG A 129 -13.70 20.78 -11.95
CA ARG A 129 -13.62 22.25 -11.80
C ARG A 129 -14.99 22.91 -11.87
N SER A 130 -15.99 22.30 -12.50
CA SER A 130 -17.38 22.77 -12.50
C SER A 130 -17.98 22.85 -11.10
N ALA A 131 -17.51 22.05 -10.13
CA ALA A 131 -17.95 22.10 -8.73
C ALA A 131 -17.44 23.37 -7.98
N LEU A 132 -16.37 24.02 -8.49
CA LEU A 132 -15.70 25.12 -7.79
C LEU A 132 -16.63 26.28 -7.39
N PRO A 133 -17.52 26.80 -8.25
CA PRO A 133 -18.41 27.89 -7.86
C PRO A 133 -19.35 27.55 -6.70
N VAL A 134 -19.79 26.28 -6.61
CA VAL A 134 -20.64 25.81 -5.50
C VAL A 134 -19.83 25.76 -4.21
N LEU A 135 -18.65 25.15 -4.28
CA LEU A 135 -17.75 25.01 -3.12
C LEU A 135 -17.29 26.38 -2.59
N GLU A 136 -16.99 27.33 -3.47
CA GLU A 136 -16.60 28.70 -3.09
C GLU A 136 -17.73 29.44 -2.39
N ARG A 137 -18.96 29.37 -2.90
CA ARG A 137 -20.13 29.98 -2.28
C ARG A 137 -20.35 29.42 -0.87
N ARG A 138 -20.33 28.11 -0.69
CA ARG A 138 -20.47 27.47 0.62
C ARG A 138 -19.34 27.85 1.56
N PHE A 139 -18.12 27.86 1.07
CA PHE A 139 -16.95 28.24 1.85
C PHE A 139 -17.05 29.71 2.34
N ALA A 140 -17.49 30.64 1.46
CA ALA A 140 -17.73 32.03 1.79
C ALA A 140 -18.82 32.21 2.84
N SER A 141 -19.88 31.39 2.77
CA SER A 141 -21.00 31.35 3.73
C SER A 141 -20.69 30.62 5.03
N ARG A 142 -19.45 30.12 5.21
CA ARG A 142 -19.04 29.29 6.37
C ARG A 142 -19.78 27.96 6.50
N GLU A 143 -20.33 27.45 5.42
CA GLU A 143 -20.93 26.10 5.31
C GLU A 143 -19.82 25.11 4.97
N LEU A 144 -19.10 24.65 5.99
CA LEU A 144 -17.81 23.94 5.83
C LEU A 144 -17.92 22.43 5.63
N ALA A 145 -19.11 21.87 5.78
CA ALA A 145 -19.33 20.42 5.67
C ALA A 145 -19.37 20.00 4.18
N LEU A 146 -18.33 19.30 3.71
CA LEU A 146 -18.28 18.82 2.33
C LEU A 146 -19.42 17.84 1.99
N ARG A 147 -19.93 17.10 2.98
CA ARG A 147 -21.07 16.19 2.76
C ARG A 147 -22.31 16.95 2.29
N ASP A 148 -22.56 18.11 2.87
CA ASP A 148 -23.73 18.94 2.51
C ASP A 148 -23.53 19.59 1.13
N ALA A 149 -22.27 19.86 0.74
CA ALA A 149 -21.98 20.37 -0.59
C ALA A 149 -22.31 19.40 -1.72
N LEU A 150 -22.28 18.08 -1.46
CA LEU A 150 -22.65 17.07 -2.45
C LEU A 150 -24.12 17.15 -2.88
N THR A 151 -25.00 17.71 -2.05
CA THR A 151 -26.43 17.87 -2.40
C THR A 151 -26.66 18.94 -3.47
N ASP A 152 -25.71 19.86 -3.64
CA ASP A 152 -25.77 20.92 -4.64
C ASP A 152 -24.95 20.61 -5.91
N LEU A 153 -24.38 19.41 -6.00
CA LEU A 153 -23.53 18.94 -7.08
C LEU A 153 -24.14 17.69 -7.74
N ASP A 154 -23.87 17.49 -9.01
CA ASP A 154 -24.10 16.19 -9.65
C ASP A 154 -23.01 15.20 -9.17
N ALA A 155 -23.33 14.52 -8.05
CA ALA A 155 -22.39 13.68 -7.33
C ALA A 155 -22.75 12.20 -7.46
N SER A 156 -21.80 11.40 -7.95
CA SER A 156 -21.93 9.95 -8.02
C SER A 156 -21.34 9.28 -6.77
N VAL A 157 -21.98 8.21 -6.30
CA VAL A 157 -21.43 7.35 -5.24
C VAL A 157 -20.82 6.12 -5.87
N VAL A 158 -19.55 5.85 -5.53
CA VAL A 158 -18.78 4.69 -5.99
C VAL A 158 -18.61 3.73 -4.81
N ASP A 159 -19.03 2.48 -4.99
CA ASP A 159 -18.84 1.46 -3.97
C ASP A 159 -17.38 0.97 -4.00
N LEU A 160 -16.65 1.23 -2.92
CA LEU A 160 -15.25 0.83 -2.74
C LEU A 160 -15.15 -0.16 -1.58
N GLU A 161 -14.15 -1.05 -1.66
CA GLU A 161 -13.86 -2.01 -0.60
C GLU A 161 -13.69 -1.30 0.76
N ALA A 162 -14.37 -1.79 1.80
CA ALA A 162 -14.31 -1.22 3.15
C ALA A 162 -12.87 -1.15 3.70
N SER A 163 -12.05 -2.15 3.39
CA SER A 163 -10.63 -2.20 3.75
C SER A 163 -9.80 -1.04 3.16
N ALA A 164 -10.18 -0.51 2.00
CA ALA A 164 -9.51 0.63 1.38
C ALA A 164 -9.89 1.97 2.03
N LEU A 165 -11.04 2.02 2.70
CA LEU A 165 -11.61 3.21 3.31
C LEU A 165 -11.37 3.29 4.83
N VAL A 166 -10.54 2.39 5.37
CA VAL A 166 -10.11 2.46 6.77
C VAL A 166 -9.44 3.80 7.04
N ASN A 167 -9.99 4.52 8.02
CA ASN A 167 -9.54 5.84 8.40
C ASN A 167 -8.71 5.76 9.69
N VAL A 168 -7.55 6.40 9.71
CA VAL A 168 -6.66 6.45 10.87
C VAL A 168 -6.83 7.79 11.57
N ASN A 169 -7.42 7.80 12.77
CA ASN A 169 -7.67 9.02 13.54
C ASN A 169 -6.85 9.14 14.82
N GLU A 170 -6.31 8.02 15.33
CA GLU A 170 -5.57 7.93 16.58
C GLU A 170 -4.30 7.10 16.40
N PRO A 171 -3.21 7.36 17.18
CA PRO A 171 -1.98 6.56 17.10
C PRO A 171 -2.19 5.07 17.36
N ALA A 172 -3.10 4.71 18.28
CA ALA A 172 -3.40 3.32 18.57
C ALA A 172 -4.04 2.56 17.39
N GLU A 173 -4.80 3.25 16.54
CA GLU A 173 -5.31 2.67 15.29
C GLU A 173 -4.17 2.40 14.31
N LEU A 174 -3.22 3.34 14.21
CA LEU A 174 -2.05 3.18 13.36
C LEU A 174 -1.19 1.98 13.80
N GLU A 175 -0.95 1.84 15.11
CA GLU A 175 -0.20 0.69 15.66
C GLU A 175 -0.86 -0.65 15.34
N ARG A 176 -2.20 -0.75 15.43
CA ARG A 176 -2.93 -1.98 15.06
C ARG A 176 -2.81 -2.31 13.58
N LEU A 177 -2.70 -1.30 12.73
CA LEU A 177 -2.58 -1.45 11.29
C LEU A 177 -1.14 -1.74 10.83
N GLN A 178 -0.14 -1.57 11.72
CA GLN A 178 1.24 -1.89 11.41
C GLN A 178 1.44 -3.39 11.27
N THR A 179 1.99 -3.78 10.14
CA THR A 179 2.40 -5.16 9.92
C THR A 179 3.77 -5.39 10.55
N ARG A 180 3.85 -6.32 11.51
CA ARG A 180 5.12 -6.74 12.13
C ARG A 180 5.64 -7.99 11.46
N ILE A 181 6.93 -8.02 11.17
CA ILE A 181 7.62 -9.24 10.76
C ILE A 181 8.26 -9.82 12.02
N VAL A 182 7.88 -11.04 12.35
CA VAL A 182 8.33 -11.74 13.55
C VAL A 182 8.82 -13.14 13.20
N PRO A 183 9.74 -13.73 13.98
CA PRO A 183 10.06 -15.15 13.84
C PRO A 183 8.79 -15.99 13.96
N PHE A 184 8.77 -17.09 13.21
CA PHE A 184 7.66 -18.05 13.28
C PHE A 184 7.63 -18.72 14.65
N GLU A 185 6.43 -18.81 15.19
CA GLU A 185 6.12 -19.54 16.42
C GLU A 185 4.92 -20.47 16.18
N PRO A 186 4.69 -21.51 17.02
CA PRO A 186 3.57 -22.44 16.83
C PRO A 186 2.19 -21.77 16.71
N VAL A 187 1.99 -20.63 17.34
CA VAL A 187 0.73 -19.85 17.24
C VAL A 187 0.45 -19.37 15.79
N HIS A 188 1.48 -19.25 14.97
CA HIS A 188 1.36 -18.80 13.57
C HIS A 188 1.06 -19.94 12.59
N GLU A 189 1.12 -21.20 13.03
CA GLU A 189 1.09 -22.39 12.14
C GLU A 189 -0.17 -22.45 11.26
N ALA A 190 -1.34 -22.28 11.85
CA ALA A 190 -2.60 -22.31 11.13
C ALA A 190 -2.68 -21.21 10.06
N GLY A 191 -2.29 -19.99 10.42
CA GLY A 191 -2.26 -18.84 9.50
C GLY A 191 -1.23 -19.03 8.37
N PHE A 192 -0.05 -19.56 8.68
CA PHE A 192 0.98 -19.87 7.68
C PHE A 192 0.50 -20.90 6.66
N ARG A 193 -0.09 -22.03 7.13
CA ARG A 193 -0.65 -23.07 6.27
C ARG A 193 -1.74 -22.53 5.34
N THR A 194 -2.63 -21.69 5.88
CA THR A 194 -3.69 -21.02 5.10
C THR A 194 -3.08 -20.12 4.03
N LEU A 195 -2.15 -19.22 4.40
CA LEU A 195 -1.48 -18.32 3.49
C LEU A 195 -0.80 -19.06 2.33
N VAL A 196 -0.03 -20.11 2.64
CA VAL A 196 0.70 -20.89 1.62
C VAL A 196 -0.28 -21.58 0.69
N SER A 197 -1.30 -22.27 1.24
CA SER A 197 -2.28 -23.03 0.45
C SER A 197 -3.10 -22.13 -0.47
N GLU A 198 -3.57 -20.99 0.03
CA GLU A 198 -4.32 -20.01 -0.76
C GLU A 198 -3.45 -19.39 -1.87
N THR A 199 -2.20 -19.05 -1.56
CA THR A 199 -1.28 -18.52 -2.57
C THR A 199 -0.96 -19.53 -3.65
N LEU A 200 -0.73 -20.80 -3.30
CA LEU A 200 -0.52 -21.84 -4.29
C LEU A 200 -1.72 -21.97 -5.24
N ARG A 201 -2.94 -22.01 -4.70
CA ARG A 201 -4.17 -22.11 -5.52
C ARG A 201 -4.38 -20.88 -6.40
N GLU A 202 -4.10 -19.68 -5.90
CA GLU A 202 -4.17 -18.44 -6.69
C GLU A 202 -3.33 -18.52 -7.97
N PHE A 203 -2.15 -19.15 -7.88
CA PHE A 203 -1.27 -19.33 -9.05
C PHE A 203 -1.51 -20.64 -9.81
N GLY A 204 -2.57 -21.37 -9.48
CA GLY A 204 -2.98 -22.58 -10.17
C GLY A 204 -2.16 -23.82 -9.77
N PHE A 205 -1.65 -23.84 -8.53
CA PHE A 205 -1.00 -25.01 -7.92
C PHE A 205 -1.85 -25.55 -6.78
N GLU A 206 -2.04 -26.86 -6.71
CA GLU A 206 -2.64 -27.48 -5.53
C GLU A 206 -1.55 -27.86 -4.51
N PRO A 207 -1.78 -27.60 -3.21
CA PRO A 207 -0.91 -28.11 -2.16
C PRO A 207 -0.84 -29.64 -2.19
N ASP A 208 0.36 -30.18 -2.19
CA ASP A 208 0.62 -31.60 -2.26
C ASP A 208 1.55 -32.01 -1.11
N PRO A 209 1.15 -32.93 -0.21
CA PRO A 209 1.97 -33.35 0.92
C PRO A 209 3.34 -33.94 0.54
N GLU A 210 3.49 -34.51 -0.65
CA GLU A 210 4.79 -35.02 -1.14
C GLU A 210 5.70 -33.89 -1.65
N ILE A 211 5.08 -32.80 -2.16
CA ILE A 211 5.78 -31.67 -2.74
C ILE A 211 6.00 -30.57 -1.69
N ASP A 212 5.04 -30.42 -0.79
CA ASP A 212 4.97 -29.37 0.23
C ASP A 212 4.97 -29.98 1.66
N PRO A 213 5.97 -30.84 2.01
CA PRO A 213 6.04 -31.48 3.32
C PRO A 213 6.19 -30.48 4.48
N ASP A 214 6.69 -29.29 4.19
CA ASP A 214 6.83 -28.19 5.12
C ASP A 214 5.48 -27.66 5.63
N LEU A 215 4.38 -27.92 4.95
CA LEU A 215 3.04 -27.61 5.47
C LEU A 215 2.64 -28.53 6.64
N ALA A 216 3.23 -29.72 6.75
CA ALA A 216 2.99 -30.60 7.90
C ALA A 216 3.77 -30.17 9.16
N ASP A 217 5.00 -29.72 8.99
CA ASP A 217 5.87 -29.24 10.06
C ASP A 217 6.66 -28.01 9.60
N PRO A 218 6.08 -26.78 9.64
CA PRO A 218 6.77 -25.59 9.19
C PRO A 218 8.01 -25.27 10.02
N ALA A 219 7.99 -25.53 11.31
CA ALA A 219 9.10 -25.23 12.22
C ALA A 219 10.31 -26.12 11.96
N GLY A 220 10.09 -27.40 11.67
CA GLY A 220 11.18 -28.35 11.38
C GLY A 220 11.68 -28.31 9.94
N ALA A 221 10.94 -27.69 9.02
CA ALA A 221 11.27 -27.67 7.60
C ALA A 221 12.28 -26.57 7.21
N TYR A 222 12.44 -25.55 8.03
CA TYR A 222 13.26 -24.36 7.72
C TYR A 222 14.21 -24.05 8.86
N GLU A 223 15.41 -23.63 8.49
CA GLU A 223 16.39 -23.10 9.45
C GLU A 223 15.89 -21.80 10.07
N SER A 224 15.28 -20.96 9.23
CA SER A 224 14.66 -19.72 9.67
C SER A 224 13.38 -19.46 8.90
N LEU A 225 12.33 -19.09 9.61
CA LEU A 225 11.02 -18.76 9.07
C LEU A 225 10.49 -17.53 9.77
N TRP A 226 10.07 -16.54 9.01
CA TRP A 226 9.40 -15.33 9.50
C TRP A 226 8.02 -15.24 8.92
N VAL A 227 7.13 -14.66 9.72
CA VAL A 227 5.78 -14.30 9.30
C VAL A 227 5.54 -12.82 9.48
N ALA A 228 4.81 -12.25 8.53
CA ALA A 228 4.26 -10.92 8.67
C ALA A 228 2.87 -11.03 9.32
N VAL A 229 2.69 -10.37 10.45
CA VAL A 229 1.45 -10.39 11.24
C VAL A 229 0.83 -9.01 11.24
N ALA A 230 -0.42 -8.91 10.81
CA ALA A 230 -1.26 -7.72 10.86
C ALA A 230 -2.57 -8.09 11.56
N ASP A 231 -2.95 -7.32 12.56
CA ASP A 231 -4.18 -7.52 13.35
C ASP A 231 -4.33 -8.97 13.91
N GLY A 232 -3.20 -9.56 14.30
CA GLY A 232 -3.14 -10.93 14.82
C GLY A 232 -3.16 -12.05 13.77
N GLU A 233 -3.33 -11.72 12.50
CA GLU A 233 -3.37 -12.68 11.40
C GLU A 233 -2.04 -12.73 10.63
N VAL A 234 -1.66 -13.94 10.18
CA VAL A 234 -0.53 -14.13 9.27
C VAL A 234 -0.92 -13.66 7.87
N VAL A 235 -0.26 -12.62 7.39
CA VAL A 235 -0.54 -11.97 6.11
C VAL A 235 0.61 -12.09 5.10
N GLY A 236 1.74 -12.61 5.54
CA GLY A 236 2.90 -12.87 4.70
C GLY A 236 3.87 -13.82 5.37
N SER A 237 4.80 -14.35 4.60
CA SER A 237 5.86 -15.24 5.09
C SER A 237 7.11 -15.14 4.23
N VAL A 238 8.25 -15.54 4.79
CA VAL A 238 9.51 -15.83 4.10
C VAL A 238 10.29 -16.84 4.92
N ALA A 239 10.93 -17.81 4.26
CA ALA A 239 11.73 -18.84 4.90
C ALA A 239 13.12 -18.96 4.25
N LEU A 240 14.09 -19.39 5.04
CA LEU A 240 15.40 -19.85 4.58
C LEU A 240 15.56 -21.34 4.92
N ARG A 241 15.96 -22.11 3.92
CA ARG A 241 16.29 -23.53 4.04
C ARG A 241 17.77 -23.72 3.76
N GLU A 242 18.46 -24.41 4.64
CA GLU A 242 19.86 -24.77 4.42
C GLU A 242 20.00 -25.69 3.20
N LEU A 243 20.92 -25.36 2.29
CA LEU A 243 21.36 -26.23 1.21
C LEU A 243 22.77 -26.70 1.47
N THR A 244 23.68 -25.79 1.82
CA THR A 244 25.05 -26.06 2.22
C THR A 244 25.44 -25.11 3.35
N ARG A 245 26.66 -25.25 3.89
CA ARG A 245 27.18 -24.35 4.91
C ARG A 245 27.22 -22.89 4.46
N ALA A 246 27.37 -22.63 3.15
CA ALA A 246 27.52 -21.27 2.59
C ALA A 246 26.30 -20.81 1.77
N GLU A 247 25.30 -21.68 1.58
CA GLU A 247 24.16 -21.40 0.70
C GLU A 247 22.81 -21.66 1.39
N ARG A 248 21.87 -20.77 1.20
CA ARG A 248 20.48 -20.92 1.63
C ARG A 248 19.53 -20.81 0.46
N GLN A 249 18.42 -21.52 0.53
CA GLN A 249 17.31 -21.37 -0.41
C GLN A 249 16.21 -20.55 0.22
N LEU A 250 15.85 -19.44 -0.42
CA LEU A 250 14.69 -18.64 -0.06
C LEU A 250 13.41 -19.34 -0.51
N LYS A 251 12.51 -19.57 0.41
CA LYS A 251 11.26 -20.33 0.22
C LYS A 251 10.07 -19.59 0.80
N ARG A 252 8.89 -19.96 0.39
CA ARG A 252 7.61 -19.51 0.95
C ARG A 252 7.52 -17.99 1.14
N MET A 253 8.09 -17.24 0.19
CA MET A 253 7.95 -15.79 0.18
C MET A 253 6.60 -15.42 -0.45
N TYR A 254 5.58 -15.36 0.38
CA TYR A 254 4.20 -15.15 -0.01
C TYR A 254 3.57 -13.98 0.73
N LEU A 255 2.57 -13.37 0.09
CA LEU A 255 1.74 -12.31 0.67
C LEU A 255 0.29 -12.51 0.29
N ARG A 256 -0.61 -12.28 1.22
CA ARG A 256 -2.04 -12.13 0.93
C ARG A 256 -2.24 -11.06 -0.15
N PRO A 257 -3.18 -11.24 -1.09
CA PRO A 257 -3.42 -10.29 -2.19
C PRO A 257 -3.67 -8.85 -1.73
N ASP A 258 -4.43 -8.67 -0.63
CA ASP A 258 -4.76 -7.38 -0.05
C ASP A 258 -3.57 -6.65 0.58
N GLN A 259 -2.46 -7.34 0.87
CA GLN A 259 -1.22 -6.78 1.43
C GLN A 259 -0.15 -6.45 0.38
N ARG A 260 -0.38 -6.81 -0.89
CA ARG A 260 0.59 -6.57 -1.96
C ARG A 260 0.62 -5.09 -2.37
N GLY A 261 1.77 -4.66 -2.92
CA GLY A 261 1.96 -3.28 -3.37
C GLY A 261 2.16 -2.24 -2.27
N ARG A 262 2.31 -2.69 -1.01
CA ARG A 262 2.53 -1.86 0.19
C ARG A 262 3.98 -1.87 0.70
N GLY A 263 4.90 -2.50 -0.02
CA GLY A 263 6.30 -2.62 0.40
C GLY A 263 6.59 -3.82 1.31
N LEU A 264 5.58 -4.56 1.77
CA LEU A 264 5.75 -5.67 2.71
C LEU A 264 6.62 -6.80 2.16
N GLY A 265 6.50 -7.14 0.87
CA GLY A 265 7.36 -8.13 0.22
C GLY A 265 8.84 -7.74 0.25
N ARG A 266 9.13 -6.44 0.06
CA ARG A 266 10.48 -5.90 0.20
C ARG A 266 11.02 -6.11 1.61
N ARG A 267 10.24 -5.75 2.64
CA ARG A 267 10.63 -5.91 4.05
C ARG A 267 10.89 -7.37 4.42
N LEU A 268 10.05 -8.30 3.95
CA LEU A 268 10.27 -9.74 4.16
C LEU A 268 11.58 -10.22 3.51
N LEU A 269 11.84 -9.80 2.26
CA LEU A 269 13.07 -10.15 1.58
C LEU A 269 14.30 -9.57 2.31
N GLU A 270 14.25 -8.30 2.70
CA GLU A 270 15.30 -7.63 3.48
C GLU A 270 15.58 -8.37 4.79
N THR A 271 14.53 -8.75 5.55
CA THR A 271 14.66 -9.55 6.77
C THR A 271 15.45 -10.85 6.53
N ALA A 272 15.10 -11.59 5.47
CA ALA A 272 15.78 -12.84 5.15
C ALA A 272 17.25 -12.62 4.71
N LEU A 273 17.50 -11.58 3.90
CA LEU A 273 18.84 -11.27 3.42
C LEU A 273 19.75 -10.73 4.53
N GLU A 274 19.23 -9.91 5.43
CA GLU A 274 19.97 -9.40 6.60
C GLU A 274 20.40 -10.55 7.53
N HIS A 275 19.47 -11.48 7.79
CA HIS A 275 19.76 -12.67 8.59
C HIS A 275 20.84 -13.53 7.93
N ALA A 276 20.68 -13.82 6.63
CA ALA A 276 21.67 -14.61 5.89
C ALA A 276 23.08 -13.96 5.92
N ARG A 277 23.16 -12.63 5.76
CA ARG A 277 24.45 -11.91 5.88
C ARG A 277 25.05 -12.00 7.27
N ALA A 278 24.23 -11.86 8.30
CA ALA A 278 24.68 -11.97 9.69
C ALA A 278 25.24 -13.36 10.01
N ASP A 279 24.70 -14.40 9.38
CA ASP A 279 25.15 -15.79 9.51
C ASP A 279 26.32 -16.16 8.57
N GLY A 280 26.84 -15.20 7.80
CA GLY A 280 27.99 -15.41 6.91
C GLY A 280 27.68 -16.26 5.68
N ILE A 281 26.41 -16.28 5.25
CA ILE A 281 25.98 -16.96 4.03
C ILE A 281 26.46 -16.18 2.82
N SER A 282 26.96 -16.86 1.81
CA SER A 282 27.53 -16.25 0.60
C SER A 282 26.54 -16.21 -0.57
N VAL A 283 25.59 -17.17 -0.61
CA VAL A 283 24.68 -17.31 -1.74
C VAL A 283 23.27 -17.57 -1.26
N ILE A 284 22.33 -16.86 -1.85
CA ILE A 284 20.89 -17.15 -1.73
C ILE A 284 20.38 -17.58 -3.09
N SER A 285 19.86 -18.81 -3.16
CA SER A 285 19.12 -19.29 -4.33
C SER A 285 17.61 -19.25 -4.08
N LEU A 286 16.81 -19.21 -5.12
CA LEU A 286 15.37 -19.36 -5.06
C LEU A 286 14.81 -19.98 -6.35
N ASP A 287 13.65 -20.57 -6.24
CA ASP A 287 12.85 -20.98 -7.40
C ASP A 287 11.49 -20.24 -7.39
N THR A 288 11.05 -19.84 -8.58
CA THR A 288 9.77 -19.14 -8.78
C THR A 288 9.11 -19.61 -10.08
N SER A 289 7.92 -19.10 -10.41
CA SER A 289 7.19 -19.37 -11.64
C SER A 289 7.11 -18.15 -12.53
N GLU A 290 6.99 -18.33 -13.84
CA GLU A 290 6.71 -17.23 -14.78
C GLU A 290 5.42 -16.48 -14.42
N ARG A 291 4.46 -17.13 -13.80
CA ARG A 291 3.20 -16.54 -13.34
C ARG A 291 3.36 -15.54 -12.20
N MET A 292 4.48 -15.59 -11.46
CA MET A 292 4.76 -14.72 -10.30
C MET A 292 5.57 -13.47 -10.72
N GLU A 293 5.06 -12.68 -11.66
CA GLU A 293 5.76 -11.54 -12.25
C GLU A 293 6.20 -10.50 -11.20
N ALA A 294 5.34 -10.16 -10.25
CA ALA A 294 5.67 -9.19 -9.21
C ALA A 294 6.82 -9.66 -8.29
N ALA A 295 6.89 -10.96 -8.00
CA ALA A 295 7.98 -11.53 -7.22
C ALA A 295 9.29 -11.52 -8.01
N ARG A 296 9.26 -11.89 -9.29
CA ARG A 296 10.44 -11.83 -10.17
C ARG A 296 11.01 -10.42 -10.26
N SER A 297 10.15 -9.43 -10.51
CA SER A 297 10.55 -8.01 -10.56
C SER A 297 11.21 -7.55 -9.25
N LEU A 298 10.71 -8.03 -8.10
CA LEU A 298 11.32 -7.74 -6.81
C LEU A 298 12.70 -8.39 -6.67
N TYR A 299 12.84 -9.66 -7.00
CA TYR A 299 14.13 -10.37 -6.90
C TYR A 299 15.20 -9.73 -7.81
N GLU A 300 14.84 -9.43 -9.05
CA GLU A 300 15.73 -8.76 -10.01
C GLU A 300 16.16 -7.37 -9.52
N ALA A 301 15.25 -6.62 -8.91
CA ALA A 301 15.58 -5.31 -8.31
C ALA A 301 16.55 -5.41 -7.12
N TYR A 302 16.64 -6.58 -6.47
CA TYR A 302 17.60 -6.86 -5.40
C TYR A 302 18.91 -7.52 -5.89
N GLY A 303 19.06 -7.66 -7.21
CA GLY A 303 20.28 -8.18 -7.82
C GLY A 303 20.30 -9.69 -8.01
N PHE A 304 19.19 -10.40 -7.73
CA PHE A 304 19.08 -11.81 -8.10
C PHE A 304 19.17 -11.96 -9.62
N ARG A 305 19.95 -12.92 -10.05
CA ARG A 305 20.18 -13.22 -11.47
C ARG A 305 19.60 -14.58 -11.81
N ARG A 306 18.92 -14.65 -12.93
CA ARG A 306 18.41 -15.92 -13.45
C ARG A 306 19.59 -16.80 -13.84
N VAL A 307 19.59 -18.05 -13.35
CA VAL A 307 20.61 -19.05 -13.65
C VAL A 307 20.03 -20.18 -14.49
N ALA A 308 20.87 -20.76 -15.35
CA ALA A 308 20.49 -21.95 -16.13
C ALA A 308 20.63 -23.19 -15.24
N GLY A 309 19.58 -23.98 -15.13
CA GLY A 309 19.67 -25.28 -14.45
C GLY A 309 18.37 -25.73 -13.78
N SER A 310 18.25 -27.04 -13.74
CA SER A 310 17.26 -27.95 -13.23
C SER A 310 16.01 -28.19 -14.07
N ALA A 311 15.71 -29.47 -14.22
CA ALA A 311 14.52 -29.96 -14.89
C ALA A 311 13.25 -29.42 -14.21
N PRO A 312 12.26 -28.96 -14.97
CA PRO A 312 10.96 -28.64 -14.41
C PRO A 312 10.40 -29.89 -13.70
N ARG A 313 9.85 -29.73 -12.51
CA ARG A 313 8.91 -30.72 -11.99
C ARG A 313 7.78 -30.82 -13.01
N GLN A 314 7.29 -32.02 -13.30
CA GLN A 314 6.25 -32.25 -14.31
C GLN A 314 5.15 -31.17 -14.21
N GLY A 315 5.01 -30.35 -15.28
CA GLY A 315 3.96 -29.34 -15.41
C GLY A 315 4.21 -27.97 -14.76
N GLN A 316 5.42 -27.66 -14.27
CA GLN A 316 5.74 -26.36 -13.69
C GLN A 316 6.89 -25.67 -14.42
N ASP A 317 6.63 -24.47 -14.93
CA ASP A 317 7.66 -23.55 -15.43
C ASP A 317 8.41 -22.96 -14.24
N ARG A 318 9.54 -23.59 -13.86
CA ARG A 318 10.39 -23.11 -12.76
C ARG A 318 11.53 -22.28 -13.29
N LEU A 319 11.66 -21.09 -12.71
CA LEU A 319 12.77 -20.18 -12.93
C LEU A 319 13.66 -20.20 -11.69
N LEU A 320 14.96 -20.39 -11.89
CA LEU A 320 15.94 -20.35 -10.83
C LEU A 320 16.63 -18.98 -10.81
N TYR A 321 16.84 -18.46 -9.63
CA TYR A 321 17.57 -17.21 -9.40
C TYR A 321 18.59 -17.41 -8.29
N GLU A 322 19.72 -16.69 -8.38
CA GLU A 322 20.76 -16.67 -7.37
C GLU A 322 21.21 -15.22 -7.10
N LEU A 323 21.59 -14.98 -5.86
CA LEU A 323 22.18 -13.73 -5.37
C LEU A 323 23.44 -14.06 -4.57
N GLU A 324 24.56 -13.45 -4.93
CA GLU A 324 25.77 -13.38 -4.09
C GLU A 324 25.60 -12.24 -3.08
N LEU A 325 25.82 -12.51 -1.76
CA LEU A 325 25.56 -11.60 -0.65
C LEU A 325 26.77 -10.71 -0.28
#